data_8a5b4830614751d53bc36c68569a90e1
#
_entry.id   8a5b4830614751d53bc36c68569a90e1
#
_cell.length_a   1.000
_cell.length_b   1.000
_cell.length_c   1.000
_cell.angle_alpha   90.00
_cell.angle_beta   90.00
_cell.angle_gamma   90.00
#
_symmetry.space_group_name_H-M   'P 1'
#
loop_
_entity.id
_entity.type
_entity.pdbx_description
1 polymer ?
#
loop_
_entity_poly.entity_id
_entity_poly.type
_entity_poly.pdbx_seq_one_letter_code
_entity_poly.pdbx_strand_id
1 'polypeptide(L)'
;MFSNPLRIRHAMHELKYSGYTVASISESGGYQSVLSGVPLGTIQKIFSGETESPRYDTLQALEQLFSEKSTVCEEASYQADRNGSYTLDDYYALPDEQRVELIDGYFYDMSAPTFHHQSIGGEIYRQIANYILEHKGSCRPFIAPVDVQLDCDNKTMVQPDVGIICDPSKIKKFGIYGAPDFLVEVISPSTKRKDYTLKLSKYMNAGVREYWILDYAQRKLLVYFFESESCPVIYGLDQPVPVGIYHGELTIDFSNILKWIEEDLV
;
A
#
# COMPACT_ATOMS: atom_id res chain seq x y z
N MET A 1 23.25 -5.48 -21.82
CA MET A 1 22.78 -4.14 -22.21
C MET A 1 22.81 -3.27 -20.96
N PHE A 2 23.38 -2.16 -20.96
CA PHE A 2 24.25 -1.55 -19.99
C PHE A 2 23.50 -0.77 -18.92
N SER A 3 23.66 -1.17 -17.65
CA SER A 3 23.33 -0.37 -16.45
C SER A 3 24.23 0.88 -16.42
N ASN A 4 23.77 1.94 -17.02
CA ASN A 4 24.48 3.22 -17.00
C ASN A 4 23.92 4.07 -15.85
N PRO A 5 24.77 4.53 -14.89
CA PRO A 5 24.33 5.41 -13.80
C PRO A 5 23.60 6.67 -14.29
N LEU A 6 23.92 7.16 -15.47
CA LEU A 6 23.24 8.27 -16.13
C LEU A 6 21.80 7.95 -16.52
N ARG A 7 21.48 6.71 -16.93
CA ARG A 7 20.11 6.28 -17.24
C ARG A 7 19.25 6.16 -15.99
N ILE A 8 19.81 5.65 -14.90
CA ILE A 8 19.11 5.59 -13.62
C ILE A 8 18.86 7.00 -13.12
N ARG A 9 19.81 7.91 -13.17
CA ARG A 9 19.64 9.33 -12.85
C ARG A 9 18.60 10.00 -13.74
N HIS A 10 18.54 9.66 -15.02
CA HIS A 10 17.55 10.20 -15.97
C HIS A 10 16.15 9.69 -15.64
N ALA A 11 15.95 8.39 -15.43
CA ALA A 11 14.69 7.80 -15.00
C ALA A 11 14.19 8.40 -13.67
N MET A 12 15.12 8.70 -12.76
CA MET A 12 14.84 9.35 -11.48
C MET A 12 14.51 10.84 -11.67
N HIS A 13 15.11 11.50 -12.64
CA HIS A 13 14.79 12.87 -13.01
C HIS A 13 13.40 12.97 -13.66
N GLU A 14 13.01 11.99 -14.45
CA GLU A 14 11.67 11.90 -15.04
C GLU A 14 10.58 11.62 -13.98
N LEU A 15 10.89 10.82 -12.95
CA LEU A 15 10.02 10.66 -11.80
C LEU A 15 9.79 11.97 -11.03
N LYS A 16 10.78 12.87 -11.01
CA LYS A 16 10.68 14.20 -10.44
C LYS A 16 9.74 15.12 -11.23
N TYR A 17 9.70 14.96 -12.56
CA TYR A 17 8.79 15.70 -13.44
C TYR A 17 7.35 15.17 -13.40
N SER A 18 7.14 13.92 -13.00
CA SER A 18 5.82 13.32 -12.79
C SER A 18 5.19 13.62 -11.42
N GLY A 19 5.67 14.65 -10.72
CA GLY A 19 5.06 15.13 -9.46
C GLY A 19 5.71 14.62 -8.18
N TYR A 20 6.76 13.79 -8.27
CA TYR A 20 7.51 13.35 -7.10
C TYR A 20 8.58 14.38 -6.73
N THR A 21 8.49 14.97 -5.53
CA THR A 21 9.53 15.85 -5.00
C THR A 21 10.76 15.06 -4.55
N VAL A 22 11.92 15.73 -4.43
CA VAL A 22 13.14 15.09 -3.87
C VAL A 22 12.91 14.60 -2.46
N ALA A 23 12.05 15.25 -1.69
CA ALA A 23 11.62 14.81 -0.36
C ALA A 23 10.85 13.47 -0.46
N SER A 24 9.85 13.34 -1.34
CA SER A 24 9.10 12.10 -1.50
C SER A 24 9.96 10.93 -2.01
N ILE A 25 11.05 11.20 -2.73
CA ILE A 25 12.02 10.20 -3.16
C ILE A 25 12.95 9.79 -1.99
N SER A 26 13.36 10.73 -1.13
CA SER A 26 14.15 10.42 0.06
C SER A 26 13.32 9.71 1.14
N GLU A 27 12.05 10.07 1.28
CA GLU A 27 11.07 9.42 2.16
C GLU A 27 10.70 8.02 1.64
N SER A 28 10.57 7.83 0.33
CA SER A 28 10.38 6.51 -0.28
C SER A 28 11.65 5.66 -0.36
N GLY A 29 12.80 6.17 0.06
CA GLY A 29 14.09 5.46 0.01
C GLY A 29 14.08 4.17 0.82
N GLY A 30 13.38 4.12 1.96
CA GLY A 30 13.16 2.90 2.74
C GLY A 30 12.43 1.83 1.95
N TYR A 31 11.42 2.23 1.21
CA TYR A 31 10.62 1.37 0.33
C TYR A 31 11.44 0.77 -0.84
N GLN A 32 12.22 1.60 -1.54
CA GLN A 32 13.08 1.13 -2.62
C GLN A 32 14.17 0.17 -2.11
N SER A 33 14.65 0.39 -0.89
CA SER A 33 15.56 -0.53 -0.21
C SER A 33 14.94 -1.90 0.04
N VAL A 34 13.70 -1.94 0.49
CA VAL A 34 12.97 -3.20 0.75
C VAL A 34 12.71 -3.98 -0.55
N LEU A 35 12.26 -3.32 -1.61
CA LEU A 35 11.96 -3.98 -2.89
C LEU A 35 13.21 -4.41 -3.66
N SER A 36 14.23 -3.59 -3.67
CA SER A 36 15.47 -3.87 -4.40
C SER A 36 16.47 -4.73 -3.61
N GLY A 37 16.28 -4.85 -2.29
CA GLY A 37 17.29 -5.42 -1.40
C GLY A 37 18.55 -4.55 -1.25
N VAL A 38 18.56 -3.34 -1.80
CA VAL A 38 19.67 -2.41 -1.72
C VAL A 38 19.55 -1.58 -0.46
N PRO A 39 20.60 -1.48 0.39
CA PRO A 39 20.55 -0.70 1.63
C PRO A 39 20.17 0.76 1.38
N LEU A 40 19.29 1.32 2.23
CA LEU A 40 18.78 2.68 2.11
C LEU A 40 19.89 3.73 1.96
N GLY A 41 20.94 3.63 2.79
CA GLY A 41 22.10 4.55 2.70
C GLY A 41 22.82 4.48 1.36
N THR A 42 22.82 3.32 0.68
CA THR A 42 23.39 3.17 -0.66
C THR A 42 22.49 3.85 -1.69
N ILE A 43 21.18 3.70 -1.58
CA ILE A 43 20.21 4.38 -2.44
C ILE A 43 20.35 5.89 -2.28
N GLN A 44 20.37 6.41 -1.07
CA GLN A 44 20.55 7.84 -0.79
C GLN A 44 21.83 8.40 -1.39
N LYS A 45 22.96 7.69 -1.28
CA LYS A 45 24.24 8.11 -1.86
C LYS A 45 24.25 8.12 -3.39
N ILE A 46 23.51 7.20 -4.02
CA ILE A 46 23.33 7.20 -5.47
C ILE A 46 22.49 8.40 -5.88
N PHE A 47 21.44 8.70 -5.13
CA PHE A 47 20.52 9.82 -5.40
C PHE A 47 21.20 11.20 -5.19
N SER A 48 21.96 11.36 -4.11
CA SER A 48 22.68 12.60 -3.82
C SER A 48 23.86 12.84 -4.78
N GLY A 49 24.27 11.80 -5.52
CA GLY A 49 25.45 11.87 -6.37
C GLY A 49 26.77 11.65 -5.63
N GLU A 50 26.73 11.32 -4.35
CA GLU A 50 27.94 10.99 -3.57
C GLU A 50 28.62 9.71 -4.08
N THR A 51 27.88 8.82 -4.74
CA THR A 51 28.43 7.62 -5.36
C THR A 51 28.37 7.76 -6.87
N GLU A 52 29.52 7.98 -7.51
CA GLU A 52 29.63 8.12 -8.98
C GLU A 52 29.67 6.77 -9.70
N SER A 53 30.09 5.71 -9.02
CA SER A 53 30.22 4.35 -9.59
C SER A 53 29.66 3.30 -8.63
N PRO A 54 28.32 3.15 -8.55
CA PRO A 54 27.70 2.07 -7.79
C PRO A 54 28.08 0.69 -8.33
N ARG A 55 28.05 -0.33 -7.46
CA ARG A 55 28.32 -1.71 -7.89
C ARG A 55 27.28 -2.17 -8.91
N TYR A 56 27.68 -3.01 -9.85
CA TYR A 56 26.85 -3.53 -10.92
C TYR A 56 25.56 -4.18 -10.40
N ASP A 57 25.67 -5.04 -9.37
CA ASP A 57 24.51 -5.73 -8.77
C ASP A 57 23.50 -4.74 -8.15
N THR A 58 24.01 -3.67 -7.55
CA THR A 58 23.16 -2.58 -7.01
C THR A 58 22.41 -1.85 -8.11
N LEU A 59 23.09 -1.55 -9.22
CA LEU A 59 22.48 -0.90 -10.39
C LEU A 59 21.45 -1.82 -11.04
N GLN A 60 21.75 -3.10 -11.16
CA GLN A 60 20.84 -4.09 -11.75
C GLN A 60 19.57 -4.25 -10.90
N ALA A 61 19.69 -4.33 -9.57
CA ALA A 61 18.55 -4.42 -8.67
C ALA A 61 17.64 -3.18 -8.75
N LEU A 62 18.23 -1.99 -8.86
CA LEU A 62 17.49 -0.74 -9.04
C LEU A 62 16.89 -0.63 -10.46
N GLU A 63 17.63 -1.04 -11.50
CA GLU A 63 17.15 -1.03 -12.88
C GLU A 63 15.98 -2.00 -13.07
N GLN A 64 16.01 -3.16 -12.42
CA GLN A 64 14.90 -4.11 -12.42
C GLN A 64 13.66 -3.50 -11.76
N LEU A 65 13.83 -2.81 -10.64
CA LEU A 65 12.77 -2.09 -9.95
C LEU A 65 12.13 -0.99 -10.84
N PHE A 66 12.93 -0.31 -11.65
CA PHE A 66 12.48 0.80 -12.51
C PHE A 66 12.04 0.33 -13.91
N SER A 67 12.59 -0.77 -14.45
CA SER A 67 12.17 -1.32 -15.74
C SER A 67 10.81 -2.02 -15.65
N GLU A 68 10.49 -2.62 -14.52
CA GLU A 68 9.16 -3.12 -14.24
C GLU A 68 8.09 -2.00 -14.19
N LYS A 69 8.51 -0.74 -13.99
CA LYS A 69 7.60 0.43 -14.06
C LYS A 69 7.06 0.71 -15.46
N SER A 70 7.79 0.41 -16.52
CA SER A 70 7.30 0.62 -17.89
C SER A 70 6.17 -0.33 -18.29
N THR A 71 6.07 -1.49 -17.62
CA THR A 71 5.04 -2.50 -17.91
C THR A 71 3.72 -2.22 -17.16
N VAL A 72 3.72 -1.37 -16.11
CA VAL A 72 2.52 -1.06 -15.30
C VAL A 72 1.61 -0.01 -15.94
N CYS A 73 2.12 0.77 -16.89
CA CYS A 73 1.23 1.57 -17.74
C CYS A 73 0.35 0.70 -18.67
N GLU A 74 0.64 -0.61 -18.80
CA GLU A 74 -0.13 -1.51 -19.65
C GLU A 74 -1.24 -2.28 -18.93
N GLU A 75 -1.23 -2.35 -17.58
CA GLU A 75 -2.30 -3.01 -16.80
C GLU A 75 -3.43 -2.06 -16.37
N ALA A 76 -3.33 -0.76 -16.63
CA ALA A 76 -4.46 0.15 -16.61
C ALA A 76 -5.29 -0.08 -17.89
N SER A 77 -5.84 -1.27 -18.03
CA SER A 77 -6.62 -1.63 -19.19
C SER A 77 -8.09 -1.22 -19.05
N TYR A 78 -8.32 0.08 -18.96
CA TYR A 78 -9.58 0.65 -19.35
C TYR A 78 -9.33 1.91 -20.21
N GLN A 79 -9.35 1.71 -21.52
CA GLN A 79 -9.31 2.72 -22.59
C GLN A 79 -8.32 3.88 -22.39
N ALA A 80 -7.18 3.76 -23.05
CA ALA A 80 -6.05 4.67 -23.11
C ALA A 80 -6.35 6.12 -23.62
N ASP A 81 -7.60 6.57 -23.60
CA ASP A 81 -8.02 7.86 -24.15
C ASP A 81 -8.39 8.95 -23.13
N ARG A 82 -8.35 8.65 -21.82
CA ARG A 82 -8.67 9.64 -20.79
C ARG A 82 -7.56 9.74 -19.75
N ASN A 83 -6.57 10.57 -19.99
CA ASN A 83 -5.46 10.90 -19.10
C ASN A 83 -5.92 11.37 -17.68
N GLY A 84 -6.22 10.44 -16.75
CA GLY A 84 -6.57 10.76 -15.37
C GLY A 84 -7.82 11.65 -15.23
N SER A 85 -8.81 11.49 -16.12
CA SER A 85 -9.98 12.35 -16.20
C SER A 85 -11.26 11.74 -15.62
N TYR A 86 -11.22 10.48 -15.15
CA TYR A 86 -12.38 9.86 -14.52
C TYR A 86 -12.66 10.49 -13.16
N THR A 87 -13.95 10.53 -12.83
CA THR A 87 -14.48 11.14 -11.60
C THR A 87 -15.29 10.12 -10.82
N LEU A 88 -15.74 10.48 -9.62
CA LEU A 88 -16.68 9.67 -8.84
C LEU A 88 -18.00 9.45 -9.57
N ASP A 89 -18.46 10.41 -10.38
CA ASP A 89 -19.66 10.22 -11.20
C ASP A 89 -19.47 9.09 -12.21
N ASP A 90 -18.27 9.02 -12.83
CA ASP A 90 -17.91 7.90 -13.72
C ASP A 90 -17.81 6.58 -12.93
N TYR A 91 -17.25 6.61 -11.70
CA TYR A 91 -17.15 5.46 -10.80
C TYR A 91 -18.53 4.88 -10.45
N TYR A 92 -19.46 5.72 -10.04
CA TYR A 92 -20.83 5.30 -9.71
C TYR A 92 -21.71 4.98 -10.93
N ALA A 93 -21.28 5.34 -12.13
CA ALA A 93 -21.96 4.96 -13.38
C ALA A 93 -21.54 3.59 -13.90
N LEU A 94 -20.53 2.95 -13.31
CA LEU A 94 -20.10 1.60 -13.70
C LEU A 94 -21.18 0.57 -13.35
N PRO A 95 -21.29 -0.54 -14.11
CA PRO A 95 -22.12 -1.67 -13.75
C PRO A 95 -21.72 -2.27 -12.39
N ASP A 96 -22.72 -2.73 -11.62
CA ASP A 96 -22.50 -3.31 -10.28
C ASP A 96 -21.53 -4.50 -10.27
N GLU A 97 -21.43 -5.22 -11.39
CA GLU A 97 -20.53 -6.35 -11.55
C GLU A 97 -19.07 -5.94 -11.74
N GLN A 98 -18.82 -4.68 -12.11
CA GLN A 98 -17.49 -4.19 -12.38
C GLN A 98 -16.87 -3.61 -11.11
N ARG A 99 -15.91 -4.33 -10.55
CA ARG A 99 -15.19 -3.89 -9.36
C ARG A 99 -13.89 -3.18 -9.77
N VAL A 100 -13.80 -1.91 -9.40
CA VAL A 100 -12.61 -1.08 -9.65
C VAL A 100 -12.30 -0.21 -8.44
N GLU A 101 -11.07 0.24 -8.35
CA GLU A 101 -10.68 1.44 -7.58
C GLU A 101 -10.46 2.59 -8.54
N LEU A 102 -10.80 3.80 -8.11
CA LEU A 102 -10.46 5.04 -8.81
C LEU A 102 -9.34 5.73 -8.02
N ILE A 103 -8.20 5.95 -8.66
CA ILE A 103 -7.07 6.63 -8.01
C ILE A 103 -6.53 7.71 -8.96
N ASP A 104 -6.56 8.97 -8.52
CA ASP A 104 -6.13 10.13 -9.30
C ASP A 104 -6.80 10.22 -10.69
N GLY A 105 -8.06 9.78 -10.79
CA GLY A 105 -8.82 9.78 -12.03
C GLY A 105 -8.51 8.63 -12.99
N TYR A 106 -7.85 7.55 -12.51
CA TYR A 106 -7.61 6.32 -13.27
C TYR A 106 -8.35 5.16 -12.61
N PHE A 107 -8.99 4.32 -13.44
CA PHE A 107 -9.58 3.07 -12.96
C PHE A 107 -8.56 1.95 -12.87
N TYR A 108 -8.63 1.18 -11.80
CA TYR A 108 -7.83 -0.01 -11.55
C TYR A 108 -8.76 -1.19 -11.27
N ASP A 109 -8.77 -2.17 -12.17
CA ASP A 109 -9.59 -3.36 -11.99
C ASP A 109 -9.21 -4.13 -10.72
N MET A 110 -10.23 -4.65 -10.05
CA MET A 110 -10.10 -5.49 -8.85
C MET A 110 -10.48 -6.93 -9.19
N SER A 111 -9.57 -7.85 -8.97
CA SER A 111 -9.87 -9.29 -9.05
C SER A 111 -10.71 -9.73 -7.85
N ALA A 112 -11.48 -10.81 -8.00
CA ALA A 112 -12.10 -11.46 -6.86
C ALA A 112 -11.01 -11.96 -5.90
N PRO A 113 -11.14 -11.68 -4.59
CA PRO A 113 -10.16 -12.14 -3.61
C PRO A 113 -10.18 -13.67 -3.49
N THR A 114 -9.03 -14.26 -3.18
CA THR A 114 -8.94 -15.67 -2.88
C THR A 114 -9.53 -15.98 -1.50
N PHE A 115 -9.82 -17.26 -1.23
CA PHE A 115 -10.28 -17.70 0.09
C PHE A 115 -9.30 -17.29 1.20
N HIS A 116 -8.00 -17.52 1.01
CA HIS A 116 -6.96 -17.14 1.98
C HIS A 116 -6.94 -15.63 2.23
N HIS A 117 -6.99 -14.83 1.17
CA HIS A 117 -7.02 -13.38 1.29
C HIS A 117 -8.19 -12.91 2.17
N GLN A 118 -9.39 -13.44 1.95
CA GLN A 118 -10.57 -13.11 2.75
C GLN A 118 -10.46 -13.62 4.19
N SER A 119 -9.97 -14.83 4.39
CA SER A 119 -9.80 -15.41 5.73
C SER A 119 -8.80 -14.63 6.57
N ILE A 120 -7.70 -14.18 5.95
CA ILE A 120 -6.68 -13.35 6.59
C ILE A 120 -7.26 -12.00 6.99
N GLY A 121 -7.91 -11.30 6.06
CA GLY A 121 -8.55 -10.01 6.35
C GLY A 121 -9.62 -10.15 7.44
N GLY A 122 -10.43 -11.21 7.37
CA GLY A 122 -11.46 -11.52 8.38
C GLY A 122 -10.89 -11.76 9.78
N GLU A 123 -9.77 -12.48 9.89
CA GLU A 123 -9.14 -12.75 11.19
C GLU A 123 -8.51 -11.49 11.80
N ILE A 124 -7.85 -10.66 10.98
CA ILE A 124 -7.33 -9.36 11.43
C ILE A 124 -8.49 -8.47 11.91
N TYR A 125 -9.54 -8.35 11.11
CA TYR A 125 -10.74 -7.59 11.48
C TYR A 125 -11.35 -8.10 12.79
N ARG A 126 -11.47 -9.42 12.97
CA ARG A 126 -12.03 -10.04 14.19
C ARG A 126 -11.24 -9.64 15.43
N GLN A 127 -9.90 -9.70 15.38
CA GLN A 127 -9.05 -9.33 16.51
C GLN A 127 -9.19 -7.85 16.85
N ILE A 128 -9.18 -6.97 15.84
CA ILE A 128 -9.40 -5.53 16.03
C ILE A 128 -10.79 -5.26 16.63
N ALA A 129 -11.84 -5.88 16.07
CA ALA A 129 -13.22 -5.66 16.53
C ALA A 129 -13.40 -6.12 17.97
N ASN A 130 -12.87 -7.29 18.34
CA ASN A 130 -12.93 -7.79 19.71
C ASN A 130 -12.25 -6.83 20.70
N TYR A 131 -11.02 -6.39 20.38
CA TYR A 131 -10.30 -5.45 21.21
C TYR A 131 -11.10 -4.15 21.42
N ILE A 132 -11.62 -3.54 20.35
CA ILE A 132 -12.40 -2.30 20.45
C ILE A 132 -13.65 -2.49 21.32
N LEU A 133 -14.35 -3.61 21.17
CA LEU A 133 -15.55 -3.93 21.95
C LEU A 133 -15.24 -4.15 23.45
N GLU A 134 -14.20 -4.92 23.75
CA GLU A 134 -13.76 -5.22 25.13
C GLU A 134 -13.33 -3.96 25.87
N HIS A 135 -12.63 -3.05 25.20
CA HIS A 135 -12.15 -1.80 25.75
C HIS A 135 -13.15 -0.64 25.63
N LYS A 136 -14.36 -0.90 25.09
CA LYS A 136 -15.41 0.10 24.85
C LYS A 136 -14.88 1.30 24.05
N GLY A 137 -14.01 1.04 23.09
CA GLY A 137 -13.40 2.03 22.21
C GLY A 137 -14.43 2.70 21.30
N SER A 138 -14.16 3.96 20.91
CA SER A 138 -15.04 4.73 20.02
C SER A 138 -14.76 4.48 18.55
N CYS A 139 -13.59 3.94 18.19
CA CYS A 139 -13.22 3.63 16.81
C CYS A 139 -14.16 2.55 16.21
N ARG A 140 -14.22 2.53 14.89
CA ARG A 140 -14.99 1.55 14.12
C ARG A 140 -14.07 0.79 13.19
N PRO A 141 -13.97 -0.54 13.33
CA PRO A 141 -13.26 -1.36 12.35
C PRO A 141 -14.16 -1.59 11.15
N PHE A 142 -13.56 -1.74 9.97
CA PHE A 142 -14.25 -2.14 8.75
C PHE A 142 -13.41 -3.15 7.96
N ILE A 143 -14.09 -3.89 7.08
CA ILE A 143 -13.50 -4.88 6.19
C ILE A 143 -14.09 -4.69 4.80
N ALA A 144 -13.30 -4.92 3.76
CA ALA A 144 -13.76 -4.82 2.37
C ALA A 144 -14.97 -5.71 2.07
N PRO A 145 -15.88 -5.26 1.18
CA PRO A 145 -15.80 -4.03 0.39
C PRO A 145 -16.40 -2.82 1.13
N VAL A 146 -15.62 -1.78 1.30
CA VAL A 146 -16.09 -0.47 1.80
C VAL A 146 -15.41 0.61 0.99
N ASP A 147 -16.20 1.49 0.39
CA ASP A 147 -15.69 2.63 -0.35
C ASP A 147 -15.07 3.67 0.57
N VAL A 148 -13.87 4.10 0.25
CA VAL A 148 -13.15 5.16 0.94
C VAL A 148 -12.80 6.25 -0.06
N GLN A 149 -13.50 7.39 0.01
CA GLN A 149 -13.18 8.61 -0.73
C GLN A 149 -11.99 9.29 -0.03
N LEU A 150 -10.79 8.84 -0.37
CA LEU A 150 -9.57 9.04 0.42
C LEU A 150 -9.15 10.51 0.53
N ASP A 151 -9.03 11.19 -0.61
CA ASP A 151 -8.49 12.56 -0.69
C ASP A 151 -9.56 13.65 -0.53
N CYS A 152 -10.81 13.28 -0.22
CA CYS A 152 -11.95 14.19 -0.18
C CYS A 152 -12.18 14.97 -1.49
N ASP A 153 -11.65 14.46 -2.60
CA ASP A 153 -11.85 14.97 -3.95
C ASP A 153 -12.86 14.11 -4.74
N ASN A 154 -13.01 14.37 -6.03
CA ASN A 154 -13.87 13.58 -6.91
C ASN A 154 -13.09 12.60 -7.80
N LYS A 155 -11.86 12.23 -7.47
CA LYS A 155 -10.96 11.44 -8.32
C LYS A 155 -10.33 10.24 -7.62
N THR A 156 -10.61 10.04 -6.32
CA THR A 156 -9.99 8.96 -5.58
C THR A 156 -11.01 8.23 -4.70
N MET A 157 -11.27 6.97 -5.05
CA MET A 157 -12.10 6.02 -4.32
C MET A 157 -11.36 4.69 -4.25
N VAL A 158 -11.01 4.25 -3.05
CA VAL A 158 -10.28 3.00 -2.80
C VAL A 158 -11.09 2.05 -1.92
N GLN A 159 -10.79 0.75 -1.97
CA GLN A 159 -11.42 -0.27 -1.15
C GLN A 159 -10.35 -1.07 -0.38
N PRO A 160 -9.80 -0.52 0.73
CA PRO A 160 -8.81 -1.23 1.54
C PRO A 160 -9.38 -2.50 2.16
N ASP A 161 -8.54 -3.53 2.33
CA ASP A 161 -8.99 -4.83 2.83
C ASP A 161 -9.51 -4.77 4.26
N VAL A 162 -8.77 -4.12 5.17
CA VAL A 162 -9.18 -3.91 6.58
C VAL A 162 -8.77 -2.51 7.00
N GLY A 163 -9.58 -1.87 7.83
CA GLY A 163 -9.22 -0.59 8.40
C GLY A 163 -9.91 -0.24 9.70
N ILE A 164 -9.47 0.87 10.28
CA ILE A 164 -10.06 1.45 11.49
C ILE A 164 -10.30 2.94 11.24
N ILE A 165 -11.49 3.40 11.59
CA ILE A 165 -11.87 4.80 11.60
C ILE A 165 -12.19 5.24 13.03
N CYS A 166 -11.50 6.26 13.54
CA CYS A 166 -11.70 6.75 14.89
C CYS A 166 -12.53 8.04 14.94
N ASP A 167 -12.72 8.71 13.80
CA ASP A 167 -13.64 9.85 13.67
C ASP A 167 -14.96 9.41 13.02
N PRO A 168 -16.05 9.25 13.82
CA PRO A 168 -17.34 8.82 13.27
C PRO A 168 -17.93 9.81 12.25
N SER A 169 -17.50 11.08 12.25
CA SER A 169 -17.99 12.08 11.30
C SER A 169 -17.62 11.78 9.86
N LYS A 170 -16.55 10.98 9.65
CA LYS A 170 -16.09 10.51 8.34
C LYS A 170 -16.97 9.37 7.77
N ILE A 171 -17.78 8.69 8.58
CA ILE A 171 -18.66 7.62 8.12
C ILE A 171 -19.88 8.22 7.44
N LYS A 172 -20.10 7.88 6.16
CA LYS A 172 -21.19 8.38 5.32
C LYS A 172 -22.05 7.20 4.83
N LYS A 173 -23.17 7.50 4.16
CA LYS A 173 -24.04 6.46 3.60
C LYS A 173 -23.37 5.62 2.51
N PHE A 174 -22.46 6.23 1.74
CA PHE A 174 -21.73 5.55 0.67
C PHE A 174 -20.47 4.79 1.16
N GLY A 175 -19.98 5.11 2.36
CA GLY A 175 -18.71 4.55 2.86
C GLY A 175 -18.00 5.53 3.79
N ILE A 176 -16.72 5.77 3.57
CA ILE A 176 -15.87 6.63 4.38
C ILE A 176 -15.44 7.84 3.54
N TYR A 177 -15.48 9.03 4.14
CA TYR A 177 -15.02 10.29 3.56
C TYR A 177 -13.78 10.79 4.29
N GLY A 178 -12.64 10.78 3.60
CA GLY A 178 -11.33 11.09 4.13
C GLY A 178 -10.56 9.86 4.64
N ALA A 179 -9.32 10.09 5.04
CA ALA A 179 -8.40 9.03 5.42
C ALA A 179 -8.83 8.29 6.71
N PRO A 180 -8.88 6.95 6.72
CA PRO A 180 -8.93 6.14 7.93
C PRO A 180 -7.67 6.32 8.79
N ASP A 181 -7.76 5.93 10.07
CA ASP A 181 -6.62 6.01 10.99
C ASP A 181 -5.61 4.88 10.77
N PHE A 182 -6.11 3.69 10.42
CA PHE A 182 -5.32 2.48 10.22
C PHE A 182 -5.84 1.72 9.01
N LEU A 183 -4.93 1.19 8.19
CA LEU A 183 -5.25 0.39 7.02
C LEU A 183 -4.35 -0.84 6.92
N VAL A 184 -4.92 -1.95 6.42
CA VAL A 184 -4.20 -3.17 6.04
C VAL A 184 -4.56 -3.51 4.60
N GLU A 185 -3.55 -3.80 3.80
CA GLU A 185 -3.67 -4.46 2.49
C GLU A 185 -3.03 -5.84 2.57
N VAL A 186 -3.81 -6.86 2.23
CA VAL A 186 -3.34 -8.25 2.10
C VAL A 186 -2.95 -8.44 0.64
N ILE A 187 -1.67 -8.41 0.34
CA ILE A 187 -1.23 -8.40 -1.05
C ILE A 187 -1.42 -9.73 -1.76
N SER A 188 -1.80 -9.63 -3.01
CA SER A 188 -1.81 -10.72 -3.98
C SER A 188 -0.73 -10.47 -5.05
N PRO A 189 -0.38 -11.47 -5.88
CA PRO A 189 0.55 -11.24 -7.00
C PRO A 189 0.13 -10.10 -7.93
N SER A 190 -1.19 -9.90 -8.13
CA SER A 190 -1.74 -8.85 -9.00
C SER A 190 -1.77 -7.46 -8.37
N THR A 191 -1.92 -7.35 -7.03
CA THR A 191 -2.02 -6.06 -6.34
C THR A 191 -0.70 -5.56 -5.76
N LYS A 192 0.25 -6.49 -5.55
CA LYS A 192 1.53 -6.26 -4.85
C LYS A 192 2.18 -4.93 -5.20
N ARG A 193 2.36 -4.65 -6.47
CA ARG A 193 3.02 -3.42 -6.91
C ARG A 193 2.20 -2.18 -6.57
N LYS A 194 0.88 -2.19 -6.82
CA LYS A 194 -0.02 -1.08 -6.53
C LYS A 194 0.01 -0.73 -5.03
N ASP A 195 -0.05 -1.74 -4.16
CA ASP A 195 -0.08 -1.57 -2.70
C ASP A 195 1.25 -1.03 -2.16
N TYR A 196 2.38 -1.50 -2.72
CA TYR A 196 3.72 -1.04 -2.33
C TYR A 196 4.13 0.32 -2.89
N THR A 197 3.44 0.86 -3.90
CA THR A 197 3.83 2.13 -4.53
C THR A 197 2.72 3.16 -4.46
N LEU A 198 1.70 2.98 -5.28
CA LEU A 198 0.64 3.96 -5.48
C LEU A 198 -0.18 4.16 -4.20
N LYS A 199 -0.70 3.08 -3.62
CA LYS A 199 -1.49 3.15 -2.39
C LYS A 199 -0.66 3.63 -1.20
N LEU A 200 0.59 3.18 -1.06
CA LEU A 200 1.48 3.66 -0.01
C LEU A 200 1.60 5.20 -0.03
N SER A 201 1.90 5.77 -1.21
CA SER A 201 2.01 7.21 -1.37
C SER A 201 0.66 7.93 -1.11
N LYS A 202 -0.44 7.36 -1.61
CA LYS A 202 -1.78 7.94 -1.43
C LYS A 202 -2.20 7.94 0.04
N TYR A 203 -2.02 6.83 0.75
CA TYR A 203 -2.39 6.71 2.16
C TYR A 203 -1.56 7.64 3.04
N MET A 204 -0.26 7.72 2.79
CA MET A 204 0.62 8.66 3.49
C MET A 204 0.18 10.12 3.28
N ASN A 205 -0.04 10.53 2.02
CA ASN A 205 -0.41 11.92 1.70
C ASN A 205 -1.81 12.30 2.17
N ALA A 206 -2.73 11.35 2.23
CA ALA A 206 -4.09 11.56 2.70
C ALA A 206 -4.19 11.71 4.24
N GLY A 207 -3.14 11.33 4.97
CA GLY A 207 -3.10 11.42 6.42
C GLY A 207 -3.58 10.15 7.15
N VAL A 208 -3.46 8.98 6.53
CA VAL A 208 -3.52 7.70 7.26
C VAL A 208 -2.39 7.69 8.29
N ARG A 209 -2.66 7.23 9.50
CA ARG A 209 -1.67 7.26 10.60
C ARG A 209 -0.76 6.04 10.56
N GLU A 210 -1.34 4.88 10.25
CA GLU A 210 -0.62 3.60 10.20
C GLU A 210 -1.11 2.75 9.03
N TYR A 211 -0.18 2.17 8.26
CA TYR A 211 -0.46 1.34 7.10
C TYR A 211 0.34 0.04 7.13
N TRP A 212 -0.34 -1.07 6.98
CA TRP A 212 0.20 -2.41 6.98
C TRP A 212 0.11 -3.04 5.59
N ILE A 213 1.22 -3.61 5.11
CA ILE A 213 1.25 -4.43 3.90
C ILE A 213 1.60 -5.86 4.30
N LEU A 214 0.64 -6.75 4.17
CA LEU A 214 0.77 -8.15 4.54
C LEU A 214 1.05 -9.04 3.32
N ASP A 215 2.30 -9.53 3.21
CA ASP A 215 2.69 -10.56 2.25
C ASP A 215 2.69 -11.92 2.94
N TYR A 216 1.53 -12.59 2.94
CA TYR A 216 1.38 -13.87 3.60
C TYR A 216 2.17 -14.99 2.91
N ALA A 217 2.41 -14.90 1.59
CA ALA A 217 3.22 -15.87 0.84
C ALA A 217 4.70 -15.81 1.26
N GLN A 218 5.20 -14.62 1.61
CA GLN A 218 6.55 -14.44 2.12
C GLN A 218 6.60 -14.44 3.66
N ARG A 219 5.46 -14.61 4.35
CA ARG A 219 5.32 -14.54 5.82
C ARG A 219 5.91 -13.25 6.40
N LYS A 220 5.63 -12.12 5.76
CA LYS A 220 6.15 -10.79 6.13
C LYS A 220 5.02 -9.79 6.24
N LEU A 221 5.15 -8.91 7.22
CA LEU A 221 4.32 -7.75 7.40
C LEU A 221 5.20 -6.50 7.43
N LEU A 222 4.93 -5.55 6.54
CA LEU A 222 5.54 -4.23 6.57
C LEU A 222 4.58 -3.28 7.26
N VAL A 223 5.09 -2.59 8.27
CA VAL A 223 4.35 -1.60 9.07
C VAL A 223 4.93 -0.23 8.81
N TYR A 224 4.12 0.65 8.25
CA TYR A 224 4.41 2.07 8.07
C TYR A 224 3.65 2.86 9.11
N PHE A 225 4.36 3.61 9.95
CA PHE A 225 3.78 4.51 10.93
C PHE A 225 4.06 5.94 10.49
N PHE A 226 3.08 6.56 9.81
CA PHE A 226 3.28 7.84 9.12
C PHE A 226 3.35 9.05 10.04
N GLU A 227 2.93 8.91 11.30
CA GLU A 227 3.09 9.97 12.31
C GLU A 227 4.54 10.12 12.80
N SER A 228 5.40 9.18 12.47
CA SER A 228 6.83 9.24 12.79
C SER A 228 7.66 9.22 11.51
N GLU A 229 8.79 9.92 11.51
CA GLU A 229 9.76 9.89 10.40
C GLU A 229 10.57 8.57 10.35
N SER A 230 10.10 7.53 11.04
CA SER A 230 10.80 6.25 11.12
C SER A 230 10.66 5.45 9.83
N CYS A 231 11.69 4.68 9.50
CA CYS A 231 11.62 3.69 8.45
C CYS A 231 10.55 2.65 8.76
N PRO A 232 9.92 2.01 7.73
CA PRO A 232 8.99 0.93 7.96
C PRO A 232 9.65 -0.21 8.75
N VAL A 233 8.87 -0.82 9.64
CA VAL A 233 9.31 -1.99 10.40
C VAL A 233 8.81 -3.24 9.70
N ILE A 234 9.70 -4.23 9.56
CA ILE A 234 9.35 -5.53 8.99
C ILE A 234 9.21 -6.53 10.13
N TYR A 235 8.03 -7.14 10.22
CA TYR A 235 7.75 -8.22 11.17
C TYR A 235 7.64 -9.56 10.43
N GLY A 236 8.11 -10.63 11.09
CA GLY A 236 7.67 -11.99 10.78
C GLY A 236 6.25 -12.20 11.30
N LEU A 237 5.57 -13.25 10.79
CA LEU A 237 4.22 -13.59 11.26
C LEU A 237 4.22 -14.62 12.41
N ASP A 238 5.37 -14.97 12.93
CA ASP A 238 5.59 -15.92 14.03
C ASP A 238 5.45 -15.32 15.43
N GLN A 239 5.18 -14.02 15.50
CA GLN A 239 4.97 -13.27 16.74
C GLN A 239 3.85 -12.25 16.61
N PRO A 240 3.14 -11.91 17.70
CA PRO A 240 2.14 -10.85 17.66
C PRO A 240 2.75 -9.50 17.27
N VAL A 241 2.06 -8.76 16.40
CA VAL A 241 2.50 -7.45 15.91
C VAL A 241 1.69 -6.34 16.58
N PRO A 242 2.35 -5.35 17.20
CA PRO A 242 1.66 -4.26 17.87
C PRO A 242 1.06 -3.29 16.87
N VAL A 243 -0.18 -2.84 17.14
CA VAL A 243 -0.87 -1.79 16.40
C VAL A 243 -0.48 -0.44 17.01
N GLY A 244 0.22 0.39 16.24
CA GLY A 244 0.83 1.63 16.73
C GLY A 244 -0.17 2.69 17.12
N ILE A 245 -1.31 2.83 16.40
CA ILE A 245 -2.37 3.79 16.77
C ILE A 245 -3.00 3.51 18.13
N TYR A 246 -2.81 2.30 18.68
CA TYR A 246 -3.17 1.92 20.04
C TYR A 246 -1.96 1.81 20.98
N HIS A 247 -0.83 2.42 20.60
CA HIS A 247 0.40 2.42 21.42
C HIS A 247 0.91 1.02 21.77
N GLY A 248 0.56 0.01 20.97
CA GLY A 248 0.93 -1.38 21.18
C GLY A 248 0.06 -2.16 22.21
N GLU A 249 -0.98 -1.55 22.75
CA GLU A 249 -1.94 -2.24 23.64
C GLU A 249 -2.77 -3.29 22.85
N LEU A 250 -3.10 -3.01 21.60
CA LEU A 250 -3.63 -3.98 20.65
C LEU A 250 -2.46 -4.64 19.93
N THR A 251 -2.45 -5.96 19.91
CA THR A 251 -1.54 -6.76 19.07
C THR A 251 -2.35 -7.70 18.17
N ILE A 252 -1.88 -7.92 16.96
CA ILE A 252 -2.45 -8.90 16.02
C ILE A 252 -1.60 -10.16 16.05
N ASP A 253 -2.22 -11.27 16.38
CA ASP A 253 -1.61 -12.60 16.37
C ASP A 253 -1.92 -13.31 15.04
N PHE A 254 -0.88 -13.71 14.33
CA PHE A 254 -0.98 -14.37 13.04
C PHE A 254 -0.91 -15.90 13.12
N SER A 255 -0.83 -16.50 14.31
CA SER A 255 -0.65 -17.94 14.49
C SER A 255 -1.76 -18.77 13.84
N ASN A 256 -3.03 -18.34 13.95
CA ASN A 256 -4.15 -19.01 13.28
C ASN A 256 -4.05 -18.89 11.75
N ILE A 257 -3.66 -17.72 11.25
CA ILE A 257 -3.48 -17.45 9.82
C ILE A 257 -2.40 -18.39 9.24
N LEU A 258 -1.25 -18.47 9.93
CA LEU A 258 -0.16 -19.35 9.52
C LEU A 258 -0.59 -20.81 9.49
N LYS A 259 -1.33 -21.25 10.51
CA LYS A 259 -1.87 -22.61 10.58
C LYS A 259 -2.78 -22.94 9.39
N TRP A 260 -3.72 -22.03 9.06
CA TRP A 260 -4.62 -22.25 7.92
C TRP A 260 -3.87 -22.32 6.59
N ILE A 261 -2.89 -21.43 6.38
CA ILE A 261 -2.05 -21.44 5.17
C ILE A 261 -1.28 -22.77 5.06
N GLU A 262 -0.78 -23.31 6.17
CA GLU A 262 -0.04 -24.58 6.19
C GLU A 262 -0.94 -25.79 5.92
N GLU A 263 -2.14 -25.81 6.49
CA GLU A 263 -3.12 -26.88 6.31
C GLU A 263 -3.63 -26.97 4.86
N ASP A 264 -3.76 -25.84 4.16
CA ASP A 264 -4.29 -25.79 2.80
C ASP A 264 -3.22 -26.02 1.71
N LEU A 265 -1.94 -26.11 2.08
CA LEU A 265 -0.83 -26.44 1.17
C LEU A 265 -0.56 -27.96 1.10
N VAL A 266 -1.29 -28.78 1.86
CA VAL A 266 -1.21 -30.25 1.88
C VAL A 266 -2.32 -30.84 1.00
#